data_652f555324f284d8e8ce32de1f0a4946
#
_entry.id   652f555324f284d8e8ce32de1f0a4946
#
_cell.length_a   1.000
_cell.length_b   1.000
_cell.length_c   1.000
_cell.angle_alpha   90.00
_cell.angle_beta   90.00
_cell.angle_gamma   90.00
#
_symmetry.space_group_name_H-M   'P 1'
#
loop_
_entity.id
_entity.type
_entity.pdbx_description
1 polymer ?
#
loop_
_entity_poly.entity_id
_entity_poly.type
_entity_poly.pdbx_seq_one_letter_code
_entity_poly.pdbx_strand_id
1 'polypeptide(L)'
;SRMGVAGFIQPTRVLVQLPEGRSVVEATSLRGLMTLSDSLRADPRVREVRSLVDVDPKGSLLGYSVLYSDLDQARVRYGDFLDAYLSTDHRLTLMDVILSDTTSLTSATDVVIRARQLAKAGLRGTKGMEITVGGYSAAALDFQEDLLRRFPLLVILILAATALMLAIAFKSVLVPLKAIIMKFDLREEFPPD
;
A
#
# COMPACT_ATOMS: atom_id res chain seq x y z
N SER A 1 3.05 -26.29 -23.43
CA SER A 1 3.72 -25.03 -23.09
C SER A 1 2.67 -23.93 -22.97
N ARG A 2 2.28 -23.57 -21.76
CA ARG A 2 1.49 -22.36 -21.54
C ARG A 2 2.50 -21.28 -21.14
N MET A 3 2.90 -20.49 -22.12
CA MET A 3 3.63 -19.26 -21.85
C MET A 3 2.77 -18.36 -20.99
N GLY A 4 3.34 -17.94 -19.87
CA GLY A 4 2.67 -17.12 -18.88
C GLY A 4 2.12 -15.85 -19.49
N VAL A 5 0.90 -15.56 -19.11
CA VAL A 5 0.16 -14.37 -19.49
C VAL A 5 0.95 -13.16 -18.98
N ALA A 6 1.47 -12.37 -19.89
CA ALA A 6 1.98 -11.03 -19.60
C ALA A 6 0.82 -10.24 -18.99
N GLY A 7 0.98 -9.77 -17.74
CA GLY A 7 -0.03 -8.95 -17.07
C GLY A 7 -0.43 -9.42 -15.67
N PHE A 8 0.27 -10.38 -15.07
CA PHE A 8 0.04 -10.71 -13.68
C PHE A 8 0.50 -9.56 -12.77
N ILE A 9 -0.45 -8.92 -12.11
CA ILE A 9 -0.15 -8.04 -10.99
C ILE A 9 0.50 -8.90 -9.90
N GLN A 10 1.69 -8.50 -9.47
CA GLN A 10 2.39 -9.18 -8.38
C GLN A 10 1.56 -9.09 -7.09
N PRO A 11 1.65 -10.09 -6.20
CA PRO A 11 0.93 -10.06 -4.94
C PRO A 11 1.25 -8.79 -4.15
N THR A 12 0.25 -8.26 -3.47
CA THR A 12 0.47 -7.20 -2.49
C THR A 12 1.21 -7.81 -1.30
N ARG A 13 2.32 -7.22 -0.91
CA ARG A 13 3.14 -7.69 0.20
C ARG A 13 2.88 -6.89 1.45
N VAL A 14 2.61 -7.58 2.54
CA VAL A 14 2.49 -7.00 3.86
C VAL A 14 3.67 -7.46 4.69
N LEU A 15 4.50 -6.51 5.10
CA LEU A 15 5.64 -6.73 5.96
C LEU A 15 5.22 -6.44 7.41
N VAL A 16 5.47 -7.38 8.30
CA VAL A 16 5.21 -7.22 9.72
C VAL A 16 6.53 -7.31 10.48
N GLN A 17 6.86 -6.23 11.17
CA GLN A 17 8.08 -6.11 11.97
C GLN A 17 7.73 -5.97 13.46
N LEU A 18 8.45 -6.71 14.30
CA LEU A 18 8.34 -6.62 15.74
C LEU A 18 9.48 -5.81 16.36
N PRO A 19 9.23 -5.16 17.50
CA PRO A 19 10.28 -4.47 18.25
C PRO A 19 11.33 -5.44 18.78
N GLU A 20 12.45 -4.89 19.25
CA GLU A 20 13.51 -5.68 19.87
C GLU A 20 13.01 -6.50 21.06
N GLY A 21 13.54 -7.72 21.21
CA GLY A 21 13.16 -8.63 22.27
C GLY A 21 11.86 -9.40 22.03
N ARG A 22 11.19 -9.23 20.87
CA ARG A 22 10.00 -10.02 20.50
C ARG A 22 10.25 -10.82 19.23
N SER A 23 9.60 -11.98 19.14
CA SER A 23 9.68 -12.85 17.97
C SER A 23 8.32 -13.03 17.29
N VAL A 24 8.36 -13.14 15.97
CA VAL A 24 7.17 -13.40 15.12
C VAL A 24 6.55 -14.76 15.45
N VAL A 25 7.36 -15.72 15.84
CA VAL A 25 6.92 -17.10 16.14
C VAL A 25 6.38 -17.28 17.57
N GLU A 26 6.36 -16.23 18.38
CA GLU A 26 5.69 -16.27 19.69
C GLU A 26 4.17 -16.39 19.53
N ALA A 27 3.50 -17.11 20.44
CA ALA A 27 2.06 -17.33 20.40
C ALA A 27 1.23 -16.04 20.34
N THR A 28 1.68 -14.98 21.00
CA THR A 28 1.05 -13.66 20.96
C THR A 28 1.15 -13.01 19.59
N SER A 29 2.32 -13.13 18.94
CA SER A 29 2.58 -12.59 17.60
C SER A 29 1.84 -13.39 16.54
N LEU A 30 1.87 -14.72 16.62
CA LEU A 30 1.12 -15.61 15.74
C LEU A 30 -0.38 -15.33 15.78
N ARG A 31 -0.95 -15.08 16.97
CA ARG A 31 -2.37 -14.65 17.10
C ARG A 31 -2.66 -13.36 16.35
N GLY A 32 -1.77 -12.37 16.45
CA GLY A 32 -1.91 -11.11 15.71
C GLY A 32 -1.84 -11.33 14.21
N LEU A 33 -0.92 -12.16 13.73
CA LEU A 33 -0.80 -12.52 12.32
C LEU A 33 -2.05 -13.27 11.82
N MET A 34 -2.60 -14.20 12.59
CA MET A 34 -3.86 -14.88 12.24
C MET A 34 -5.00 -13.88 12.10
N THR A 35 -5.15 -12.97 13.06
CA THR A 35 -6.20 -11.93 13.00
C THR A 35 -6.03 -11.03 11.76
N LEU A 36 -4.80 -10.68 11.41
CA LEU A 36 -4.50 -9.89 10.22
C LEU A 36 -4.79 -10.68 8.94
N SER A 37 -4.36 -11.93 8.85
CA SER A 37 -4.63 -12.83 7.72
C SER A 37 -6.13 -12.99 7.49
N ASP A 38 -6.90 -13.29 8.54
CA ASP A 38 -8.36 -13.45 8.47
C ASP A 38 -9.05 -12.16 8.02
N SER A 39 -8.57 -11.00 8.53
CA SER A 39 -9.11 -9.69 8.15
C SER A 39 -8.83 -9.35 6.68
N LEU A 40 -7.70 -9.78 6.15
CA LEU A 40 -7.34 -9.61 4.74
C LEU A 40 -8.15 -10.58 3.85
N ARG A 41 -8.33 -11.83 4.27
CA ARG A 41 -9.16 -12.82 3.56
C ARG A 41 -10.64 -12.46 3.51
N ALA A 42 -11.12 -11.70 4.48
CA ALA A 42 -12.50 -11.23 4.49
C ALA A 42 -12.82 -10.25 3.34
N ASP A 43 -11.81 -9.72 2.65
CA ASP A 43 -12.02 -8.89 1.46
C ASP A 43 -12.31 -9.81 0.25
N PRO A 44 -13.47 -9.66 -0.43
CA PRO A 44 -13.88 -10.52 -1.55
C PRO A 44 -12.94 -10.45 -2.75
N ARG A 45 -12.09 -9.44 -2.83
CA ARG A 45 -11.07 -9.27 -3.88
C ARG A 45 -9.83 -10.14 -3.61
N VAL A 46 -9.64 -10.61 -2.37
CA VAL A 46 -8.53 -11.46 -1.97
C VAL A 46 -8.90 -12.92 -2.19
N ARG A 47 -8.12 -13.62 -3.00
CA ARG A 47 -8.27 -15.06 -3.23
C ARG A 47 -7.57 -15.88 -2.15
N GLU A 48 -6.39 -15.46 -1.76
CA GLU A 48 -5.51 -16.20 -0.87
C GLU A 48 -4.55 -15.26 -0.14
N VAL A 49 -4.26 -15.59 1.11
CA VAL A 49 -3.17 -14.98 1.87
C VAL A 49 -2.18 -16.08 2.20
N ARG A 50 -0.90 -15.81 1.98
CA ARG A 50 0.21 -16.71 2.31
C ARG A 50 1.09 -16.06 3.35
N SER A 51 1.23 -16.68 4.49
CA SER A 51 2.08 -16.23 5.58
C SER A 51 2.43 -17.39 6.51
N LEU A 52 3.22 -17.12 7.53
CA LEU A 52 3.58 -18.13 8.54
C LEU A 52 2.37 -18.82 9.19
N VAL A 53 1.22 -18.16 9.25
CA VAL A 53 -0.02 -18.71 9.82
C VAL A 53 -0.98 -19.29 8.79
N ASP A 54 -0.51 -19.44 7.54
CA ASP A 54 -1.30 -19.95 6.41
C ASP A 54 -0.67 -21.20 5.77
N VAL A 55 0.37 -21.75 6.39
CA VAL A 55 1.07 -22.99 5.94
C VAL A 55 0.12 -24.17 5.91
N ASP A 56 -0.76 -24.27 6.91
CA ASP A 56 -1.83 -25.26 6.96
C ASP A 56 -3.18 -24.52 6.99
N PRO A 57 -4.05 -24.68 5.97
CA PRO A 57 -5.38 -24.06 5.94
C PRO A 57 -6.29 -24.41 7.12
N LYS A 58 -6.01 -25.53 7.81
CA LYS A 58 -6.71 -25.99 9.02
C LYS A 58 -5.91 -25.73 10.30
N GLY A 59 -4.81 -25.01 10.18
CA GLY A 59 -3.90 -24.71 11.27
C GLY A 59 -4.59 -23.91 12.38
N SER A 60 -4.35 -24.31 13.61
CA SER A 60 -4.79 -23.57 14.80
C SER A 60 -3.61 -22.82 15.42
N LEU A 61 -3.92 -21.83 16.27
CA LEU A 61 -2.88 -21.12 17.02
C LEU A 61 -1.98 -22.09 17.81
N LEU A 62 -2.56 -23.10 18.42
CA LEU A 62 -1.80 -24.14 19.15
C LEU A 62 -0.92 -24.94 18.19
N GLY A 63 -1.45 -25.33 17.02
CA GLY A 63 -0.69 -26.04 16.00
C GLY A 63 0.53 -25.24 15.53
N TYR A 64 0.35 -23.97 15.22
CA TYR A 64 1.46 -23.10 14.83
C TYR A 64 2.45 -22.84 15.98
N SER A 65 1.96 -22.69 17.22
CA SER A 65 2.84 -22.51 18.38
C SER A 65 3.70 -23.76 18.62
N VAL A 66 3.14 -24.95 18.42
CA VAL A 66 3.90 -26.23 18.50
C VAL A 66 4.86 -26.36 17.32
N LEU A 67 4.41 -26.06 16.09
CA LEU A 67 5.24 -26.13 14.89
C LEU A 67 6.49 -25.24 15.01
N TYR A 68 6.32 -24.02 15.50
CA TYR A 68 7.41 -23.04 15.60
C TYR A 68 8.14 -23.06 16.95
N SER A 69 7.77 -23.94 17.88
CA SER A 69 8.53 -24.13 19.13
C SER A 69 9.92 -24.74 18.87
N ASP A 70 10.05 -25.50 17.78
CA ASP A 70 11.33 -26.03 17.28
C ASP A 70 11.48 -25.65 15.80
N LEU A 71 12.16 -24.53 15.59
CA LEU A 71 12.37 -23.99 14.22
C LEU A 71 13.28 -24.87 13.37
N ASP A 72 14.21 -25.60 13.99
CA ASP A 72 15.11 -26.51 13.26
C ASP A 72 14.31 -27.67 12.68
N GLN A 73 13.39 -28.22 13.46
CA GLN A 73 12.49 -29.27 13.00
C GLN A 73 11.48 -28.73 11.97
N ALA A 74 10.97 -27.52 12.16
CA ALA A 74 10.07 -26.86 11.21
C ALA A 74 10.78 -26.62 9.86
N ARG A 75 12.07 -26.26 9.87
CA ARG A 75 12.88 -26.07 8.65
C ARG A 75 13.09 -27.34 7.85
N VAL A 76 13.18 -28.50 8.50
CA VAL A 76 13.28 -29.79 7.78
C VAL A 76 12.06 -30.00 6.86
N ARG A 77 10.88 -29.54 7.28
CA ARG A 77 9.64 -29.72 6.53
C ARG A 77 9.26 -28.54 5.64
N TYR A 78 9.57 -27.32 6.07
CA TYR A 78 9.12 -26.06 5.45
C TYR A 78 10.28 -25.08 5.22
N GLY A 79 11.51 -25.56 5.01
CA GLY A 79 12.72 -24.72 4.93
C GLY A 79 12.60 -23.58 3.93
N ASP A 80 12.33 -23.92 2.66
CA ASP A 80 12.19 -22.93 1.58
C ASP A 80 11.11 -21.88 1.88
N PHE A 81 10.02 -22.31 2.53
CA PHE A 81 8.94 -21.42 2.92
C PHE A 81 9.37 -20.50 4.08
N LEU A 82 9.98 -21.05 5.11
CA LEU A 82 10.45 -20.28 6.26
C LEU A 82 11.52 -19.25 5.84
N ASP A 83 12.42 -19.64 4.96
CA ASP A 83 13.45 -18.74 4.44
C ASP A 83 12.86 -17.60 3.58
N ALA A 84 11.71 -17.81 2.94
CA ALA A 84 11.03 -16.80 2.18
C ALA A 84 10.18 -15.85 3.03
N TYR A 85 9.61 -16.32 4.16
CA TYR A 85 8.62 -15.57 4.93
C TYR A 85 9.07 -15.16 6.33
N LEU A 86 10.19 -15.65 6.84
CA LEU A 86 10.72 -15.36 8.16
C LEU A 86 12.17 -14.86 8.07
N SER A 87 12.45 -13.71 8.67
CA SER A 87 13.83 -13.20 8.76
C SER A 87 14.69 -14.04 9.71
N THR A 88 16.01 -13.95 9.54
CA THR A 88 16.99 -14.70 10.33
C THR A 88 16.95 -14.34 11.82
N ASP A 89 16.58 -13.10 12.14
CA ASP A 89 16.43 -12.59 13.51
C ASP A 89 15.04 -12.88 14.10
N HIS A 90 14.17 -13.53 13.34
CA HIS A 90 12.80 -13.86 13.69
C HIS A 90 11.91 -12.68 14.09
N ARG A 91 12.29 -11.46 13.71
CA ARG A 91 11.55 -10.24 14.04
C ARG A 91 10.67 -9.75 12.92
N LEU A 92 10.90 -10.27 11.72
CA LEU A 92 10.26 -9.78 10.51
C LEU A 92 9.63 -10.95 9.76
N THR A 93 8.38 -10.76 9.34
CA THR A 93 7.67 -11.72 8.50
C THR A 93 6.98 -11.04 7.35
N LEU A 94 6.84 -11.80 6.27
CA LEU A 94 6.13 -11.40 5.07
C LEU A 94 4.77 -12.08 5.00
N MET A 95 3.78 -11.37 4.45
CA MET A 95 2.48 -11.92 4.06
C MET A 95 2.22 -11.53 2.61
N ASP A 96 2.01 -12.50 1.74
CA ASP A 96 1.61 -12.27 0.36
C ASP A 96 0.09 -12.32 0.24
N VAL A 97 -0.51 -11.23 -0.23
CA VAL A 97 -1.95 -11.13 -0.48
C VAL A 97 -2.19 -11.29 -1.98
N ILE A 98 -2.79 -12.41 -2.35
CA ILE A 98 -3.04 -12.79 -3.74
C ILE A 98 -4.47 -12.44 -4.10
N LEU A 99 -4.65 -11.68 -5.16
CA LEU A 99 -5.95 -11.21 -5.61
C LEU A 99 -6.68 -12.25 -6.45
N SER A 100 -8.00 -12.19 -6.44
CA SER A 100 -8.86 -12.99 -7.32
C SER A 100 -8.75 -12.53 -8.77
N ASP A 101 -8.69 -11.21 -9.00
CA ASP A 101 -8.42 -10.61 -10.29
C ASP A 101 -7.00 -10.02 -10.31
N THR A 102 -6.09 -10.69 -11.01
CA THR A 102 -4.68 -10.29 -11.15
C THR A 102 -4.44 -9.33 -12.30
N THR A 103 -5.48 -8.87 -12.99
CA THR A 103 -5.40 -7.95 -14.12
C THR A 103 -5.89 -6.54 -13.78
N SER A 104 -6.68 -6.38 -12.72
CA SER A 104 -7.25 -5.11 -12.29
C SER A 104 -6.34 -4.35 -11.33
N LEU A 105 -5.70 -3.30 -11.82
CA LEU A 105 -4.88 -2.41 -10.98
C LEU A 105 -5.73 -1.69 -9.93
N THR A 106 -6.99 -1.35 -10.26
CA THR A 106 -7.92 -0.71 -9.32
C THR A 106 -8.20 -1.63 -8.13
N SER A 107 -8.54 -2.90 -8.38
CA SER A 107 -8.73 -3.88 -7.31
C SER A 107 -7.49 -4.05 -6.44
N ALA A 108 -6.31 -4.02 -7.06
CA ALA A 108 -5.04 -4.13 -6.34
C ALA A 108 -4.77 -2.91 -5.45
N THR A 109 -4.99 -1.69 -5.94
CA THR A 109 -4.85 -0.47 -5.13
C THR A 109 -5.86 -0.40 -3.99
N ASP A 110 -7.10 -0.82 -4.22
CA ASP A 110 -8.12 -0.87 -3.17
C ASP A 110 -7.74 -1.83 -2.04
N VAL A 111 -7.16 -3.00 -2.38
CA VAL A 111 -6.66 -3.95 -1.38
C VAL A 111 -5.48 -3.36 -0.61
N VAL A 112 -4.58 -2.62 -1.26
CA VAL A 112 -3.50 -1.87 -0.58
C VAL A 112 -4.08 -0.87 0.42
N ILE A 113 -5.07 -0.07 0.01
CA ILE A 113 -5.74 0.91 0.89
C ILE A 113 -6.37 0.17 2.09
N ARG A 114 -7.07 -0.93 1.84
CA ARG A 114 -7.68 -1.75 2.88
C ARG A 114 -6.65 -2.32 3.85
N ALA A 115 -5.55 -2.87 3.35
CA ALA A 115 -4.47 -3.40 4.18
C ALA A 115 -3.82 -2.31 5.04
N ARG A 116 -3.61 -1.10 4.50
CA ARG A 116 -3.12 0.06 5.25
C ARG A 116 -4.11 0.52 6.34
N GLN A 117 -5.41 0.46 6.06
CA GLN A 117 -6.45 0.76 7.05
C GLN A 117 -6.43 -0.24 8.21
N LEU A 118 -6.31 -1.55 7.92
CA LEU A 118 -6.20 -2.60 8.92
C LEU A 118 -4.94 -2.42 9.78
N ALA A 119 -3.81 -2.08 9.17
CA ALA A 119 -2.56 -1.78 9.86
C ALA A 119 -2.72 -0.62 10.86
N LYS A 120 -3.40 0.46 10.45
CA LYS A 120 -3.64 1.65 11.29
C LYS A 120 -4.69 1.41 12.37
N ALA A 121 -5.69 0.56 12.11
CA ALA A 121 -6.78 0.31 13.05
C ALA A 121 -6.32 -0.42 14.33
N GLY A 122 -5.14 -1.05 14.32
CA GLY A 122 -4.61 -1.76 15.49
C GLY A 122 -5.45 -2.97 15.86
N LEU A 123 -5.44 -4.00 15.02
CA LEU A 123 -6.19 -5.24 15.23
C LEU A 123 -5.80 -5.93 16.54
N ARG A 124 -6.70 -6.77 17.05
CA ARG A 124 -6.44 -7.55 18.26
C ARG A 124 -5.19 -8.44 18.07
N GLY A 125 -4.21 -8.28 18.94
CA GLY A 125 -2.95 -9.03 18.90
C GLY A 125 -1.85 -8.39 18.05
N THR A 126 -2.13 -7.31 17.28
CA THR A 126 -1.10 -6.61 16.50
C THR A 126 -0.44 -5.45 17.25
N LYS A 127 -0.75 -5.28 18.53
CA LYS A 127 -0.17 -4.19 19.35
C LYS A 127 1.36 -4.30 19.40
N GLY A 128 2.03 -3.23 18.98
CA GLY A 128 3.49 -3.17 18.92
C GLY A 128 4.10 -3.82 17.67
N MET A 129 3.29 -4.25 16.72
CA MET A 129 3.75 -4.64 15.38
C MET A 129 3.76 -3.41 14.47
N GLU A 130 4.85 -3.23 13.73
CA GLU A 130 4.90 -2.28 12.63
C GLU A 130 4.49 -3.03 11.36
N ILE A 131 3.41 -2.57 10.72
CA ILE A 131 2.83 -3.21 9.54
C ILE A 131 2.99 -2.27 8.35
N THR A 132 3.81 -2.67 7.41
CA THR A 132 4.07 -1.92 6.17
C THR A 132 3.48 -2.67 4.98
N VAL A 133 2.75 -1.95 4.13
CA VAL A 133 2.15 -2.52 2.91
C VAL A 133 2.95 -2.06 1.71
N GLY A 134 3.53 -2.99 0.99
CA GLY A 134 4.38 -2.80 -0.17
C GLY A 134 3.94 -3.61 -1.39
N GLY A 135 4.82 -3.67 -2.37
CA GLY A 135 4.59 -4.33 -3.65
C GLY A 135 4.27 -3.33 -4.76
N TYR A 136 4.14 -3.84 -6.00
CA TYR A 136 3.93 -3.01 -7.18
C TYR A 136 2.71 -2.07 -7.07
N SER A 137 1.58 -2.60 -6.61
CA SER A 137 0.34 -1.83 -6.48
C SER A 137 0.43 -0.73 -5.41
N ALA A 138 1.16 -1.00 -4.32
CA ALA A 138 1.43 0.01 -3.29
C ALA A 138 2.34 1.12 -3.83
N ALA A 139 3.40 0.77 -4.53
CA ALA A 139 4.30 1.74 -5.16
C ALA A 139 3.60 2.59 -6.22
N ALA A 140 2.71 1.98 -7.02
CA ALA A 140 1.92 2.69 -8.01
C ALA A 140 0.96 3.71 -7.36
N LEU A 141 0.32 3.32 -6.25
CA LEU A 141 -0.55 4.20 -5.47
C LEU A 141 0.25 5.38 -4.88
N ASP A 142 1.38 5.10 -4.25
CA ASP A 142 2.24 6.12 -3.64
C ASP A 142 2.76 7.11 -4.69
N PHE A 143 3.15 6.59 -5.86
CA PHE A 143 3.57 7.44 -6.99
C PHE A 143 2.43 8.35 -7.48
N GLN A 144 1.21 7.81 -7.59
CA GLN A 144 0.05 8.59 -7.99
C GLN A 144 -0.29 9.69 -6.97
N GLU A 145 -0.25 9.36 -5.67
CA GLU A 145 -0.48 10.33 -4.59
C GLU A 145 0.59 11.44 -4.59
N ASP A 146 1.86 11.08 -4.76
CA ASP A 146 2.97 12.04 -4.83
C ASP A 146 2.86 12.95 -6.07
N LEU A 147 2.47 12.38 -7.22
CA LEU A 147 2.27 13.15 -8.44
C LEU A 147 1.15 14.18 -8.26
N LEU A 148 -0.01 13.75 -7.76
CA LEU A 148 -1.15 14.64 -7.52
C LEU A 148 -0.83 15.73 -6.49
N ARG A 149 -0.04 15.42 -5.48
CA ARG A 149 0.39 16.39 -4.46
C ARG A 149 1.32 17.46 -5.03
N ARG A 150 2.19 17.11 -5.97
CA ARG A 150 3.15 18.04 -6.60
C ARG A 150 2.59 18.76 -7.81
N PHE A 151 1.54 18.23 -8.42
CA PHE A 151 0.93 18.77 -9.63
C PHE A 151 0.52 20.23 -9.50
N PRO A 152 -0.13 20.72 -8.42
CA PRO A 152 -0.49 22.13 -8.28
C PRO A 152 0.74 23.06 -8.33
N LEU A 153 1.84 22.64 -7.71
CA LEU A 153 3.09 23.41 -7.72
C LEU A 153 3.66 23.54 -9.13
N LEU A 154 3.64 22.45 -9.92
CA LEU A 154 4.08 22.46 -11.30
C LEU A 154 3.23 23.39 -12.16
N VAL A 155 1.91 23.37 -11.99
CA VAL A 155 0.98 24.26 -12.69
C VAL A 155 1.28 25.72 -12.35
N ILE A 156 1.45 26.05 -11.08
CA ILE A 156 1.81 27.42 -10.64
C ILE A 156 3.15 27.86 -11.24
N LEU A 157 4.15 26.99 -11.25
CA LEU A 157 5.46 27.29 -11.84
C LEU A 157 5.37 27.59 -13.34
N ILE A 158 4.61 26.77 -14.08
CA ILE A 158 4.40 26.98 -15.52
C ILE A 158 3.66 28.29 -15.78
N LEU A 159 2.60 28.57 -15.02
CA LEU A 159 1.85 29.83 -15.15
C LEU A 159 2.72 31.04 -14.82
N ALA A 160 3.53 30.96 -13.77
CA ALA A 160 4.45 32.04 -13.38
C ALA A 160 5.53 32.28 -14.46
N ALA A 161 6.12 31.20 -14.98
CA ALA A 161 7.10 31.31 -16.07
C ALA A 161 6.48 31.94 -17.36
N THR A 162 5.27 31.48 -17.70
CA THR A 162 4.54 32.03 -18.87
C THR A 162 4.19 33.50 -18.65
N ALA A 163 3.69 33.88 -17.48
CA ALA A 163 3.40 35.27 -17.15
C ALA A 163 4.66 36.15 -17.20
N LEU A 164 5.78 35.65 -16.70
CA LEU A 164 7.08 36.34 -16.75
C LEU A 164 7.54 36.54 -18.20
N MET A 165 7.45 35.49 -19.02
CA MET A 165 7.80 35.61 -20.45
C MET A 165 6.92 36.64 -21.16
N LEU A 166 5.62 36.65 -20.92
CA LEU A 166 4.70 37.61 -21.48
C LEU A 166 5.00 39.02 -20.99
N ALA A 167 5.30 39.22 -19.71
CA ALA A 167 5.70 40.53 -19.16
C ALA A 167 6.96 41.08 -19.83
N ILE A 168 7.96 40.25 -20.08
CA ILE A 168 9.20 40.61 -20.76
C ILE A 168 8.93 40.92 -22.23
N ALA A 169 8.16 40.07 -22.93
CA ALA A 169 7.89 40.22 -24.37
C ALA A 169 7.10 41.50 -24.70
N PHE A 170 6.10 41.78 -23.88
CA PHE A 170 5.25 42.97 -24.12
C PHE A 170 5.71 44.24 -23.41
N LYS A 171 6.82 44.21 -22.67
CA LYS A 171 7.35 45.35 -21.87
C LYS A 171 6.28 46.07 -21.04
N SER A 172 5.18 45.42 -20.74
CA SER A 172 4.04 45.98 -20.02
C SER A 172 3.32 44.90 -19.20
N VAL A 173 3.47 44.98 -17.91
CA VAL A 173 2.73 44.14 -16.94
C VAL A 173 1.26 44.60 -16.81
N LEU A 174 0.97 45.83 -17.29
CA LEU A 174 -0.34 46.47 -17.12
C LEU A 174 -1.44 45.93 -18.05
N VAL A 175 -1.08 45.42 -19.24
CA VAL A 175 -2.09 44.96 -20.22
C VAL A 175 -2.82 43.66 -19.77
N PRO A 176 -2.12 42.63 -19.32
CA PRO A 176 -2.81 41.44 -18.81
C PRO A 176 -3.57 41.69 -17.48
N LEU A 177 -3.03 42.55 -16.61
CA LEU A 177 -3.69 42.90 -15.35
C LEU A 177 -4.99 43.69 -15.59
N LYS A 178 -4.98 44.63 -16.53
CA LYS A 178 -6.17 45.40 -16.92
C LYS A 178 -7.24 44.51 -17.57
N ALA A 179 -6.86 43.50 -18.36
CA ALA A 179 -7.78 42.57 -18.98
C ALA A 179 -8.46 41.64 -17.95
N ILE A 180 -7.76 41.26 -16.89
CA ILE A 180 -8.31 40.46 -15.80
C ILE A 180 -9.28 41.31 -14.97
N ILE A 181 -8.91 42.52 -14.61
CA ILE A 181 -9.75 43.43 -13.81
C ILE A 181 -11.01 43.83 -14.59
N MET A 182 -10.90 44.19 -15.87
CA MET A 182 -12.06 44.50 -16.71
C MET A 182 -13.03 43.32 -16.88
N LYS A 183 -12.54 42.08 -16.85
CA LYS A 183 -13.40 40.91 -16.98
C LYS A 183 -14.17 40.60 -15.68
N PHE A 184 -13.68 41.03 -14.55
CA PHE A 184 -14.38 40.97 -13.26
C PHE A 184 -15.45 42.07 -13.13
N ASP A 185 -15.16 43.28 -13.62
CA ASP A 185 -16.05 44.45 -13.54
C ASP A 185 -17.29 44.29 -14.44
N LEU A 186 -17.13 43.68 -15.61
CA LEU A 186 -18.24 43.40 -16.54
C LEU A 186 -19.23 42.33 -16.05
N ARG A 187 -18.91 41.62 -14.97
CA ARG A 187 -19.80 40.60 -14.41
C ARG A 187 -20.79 41.13 -13.37
N GLU A 188 -20.52 42.32 -12.85
CA GLU A 188 -21.43 43.01 -11.91
C GLU A 188 -22.49 43.88 -12.60
N GLU A 189 -22.29 44.19 -13.89
CA GLU A 189 -23.16 45.18 -14.60
C GLU A 189 -24.32 44.56 -15.39
N PHE A 190 -24.40 43.20 -15.48
CA PHE A 190 -25.51 42.47 -16.08
C PHE A 190 -26.03 41.37 -15.16
N PRO A 191 -26.99 41.67 -14.26
CA PRO A 191 -27.76 40.61 -13.62
C PRO A 191 -28.66 39.93 -14.68
N PRO A 192 -28.78 38.58 -14.63
CA PRO A 192 -29.74 37.87 -15.50
C PRO A 192 -31.15 38.24 -15.08
N ASP A 193 -31.99 38.62 -16.05
CA ASP A 193 -33.44 38.70 -15.93
C ASP A 193 -34.07 37.33 -15.64
#